data_e0f049f38db71f9c97795a5c459d7744
#
_entry.id   e0f049f38db71f9c97795a5c459d7744
#
_cell.length_a   1.000
_cell.length_b   1.000
_cell.length_c   1.000
_cell.angle_alpha   90.00
_cell.angle_beta   90.00
_cell.angle_gamma   90.00
#
_symmetry.space_group_name_H-M   'P 1'
#
loop_
_entity.id
_entity.type
_entity.pdbx_description
1 polymer ?
#
loop_
_entity_poly.entity_id
_entity_poly.type
_entity_poly.pdbx_seq_one_letter_code
_entity_poly.pdbx_strand_id
1 'polypeptide(L)'
;MTSTKPAPFTLPELSYEESALAPYISAEQLKLHHDKHHKAYVDKLNDLVGGTALGKKSLEEIIKATAKSKAKKTIFNNAAQHWNHSFFWKCMTPTRSRDASIPDALEHRIVRDFGSVDAFKEEFVKAGVGQFGSGWVWLIEDGDKLAILATHDADNPVAQGKLPLLTCDVWEHAYYVDYQNRRPDFLKTFIDHLVDWSFVAANLAEKKSDLAA
;
A
#
# COMPACT_ATOMS: atom_id res chain seq x y z
N MET A 1 -1.61 -18.31 -34.95
CA MET A 1 -2.51 -18.16 -33.81
C MET A 1 -1.63 -17.87 -32.58
N THR A 2 -1.58 -16.62 -32.14
CA THR A 2 -0.84 -16.26 -30.92
C THR A 2 -1.64 -16.77 -29.73
N SER A 3 -1.16 -17.85 -29.12
CA SER A 3 -1.69 -18.35 -27.84
C SER A 3 -1.47 -17.25 -26.80
N THR A 4 -2.51 -16.49 -26.48
CA THR A 4 -2.47 -15.54 -25.38
C THR A 4 -2.34 -16.33 -24.09
N LYS A 5 -1.25 -16.13 -23.34
CA LYS A 5 -1.11 -16.70 -22.00
C LYS A 5 -2.27 -16.22 -21.12
N PRO A 6 -2.79 -17.07 -20.22
CA PRO A 6 -3.76 -16.61 -19.22
C PRO A 6 -3.22 -15.41 -18.45
N ALA A 7 -4.04 -14.38 -18.28
CA ALA A 7 -3.75 -13.22 -17.45
C ALA A 7 -4.49 -13.36 -16.10
N PRO A 8 -3.89 -14.04 -15.10
CA PRO A 8 -4.58 -14.35 -13.86
C PRO A 8 -4.85 -13.14 -12.95
N PHE A 9 -4.16 -12.03 -13.21
CA PHE A 9 -4.29 -10.81 -12.42
C PHE A 9 -4.79 -9.65 -13.28
N THR A 10 -5.63 -8.81 -12.71
CA THR A 10 -6.19 -7.61 -13.35
C THR A 10 -5.83 -6.37 -12.55
N LEU A 11 -5.68 -5.25 -13.25
CA LEU A 11 -5.59 -3.96 -12.58
C LEU A 11 -6.94 -3.71 -11.87
N PRO A 12 -6.97 -3.52 -10.54
CA PRO A 12 -8.21 -3.22 -9.85
C PRO A 12 -8.70 -1.83 -10.23
N GLU A 13 -9.99 -1.66 -10.39
CA GLU A 13 -10.58 -0.35 -10.54
C GLU A 13 -10.43 0.47 -9.25
N LEU A 14 -10.26 1.78 -9.40
CA LEU A 14 -10.33 2.70 -8.26
C LEU A 14 -11.79 2.78 -7.76
N SER A 15 -11.98 2.83 -6.45
CA SER A 15 -13.32 3.00 -5.84
C SER A 15 -13.81 4.46 -5.91
N TYR A 16 -13.04 5.35 -6.52
CA TYR A 16 -13.32 6.78 -6.66
C TYR A 16 -12.78 7.31 -8.00
N GLU A 17 -13.33 8.43 -8.44
CA GLU A 17 -12.90 9.12 -9.65
C GLU A 17 -11.47 9.64 -9.54
N GLU A 18 -10.74 9.70 -10.67
CA GLU A 18 -9.35 10.18 -10.71
C GLU A 18 -9.14 11.56 -10.07
N SER A 19 -10.15 12.45 -10.16
CA SER A 19 -10.11 13.80 -9.60
C SER A 19 -10.55 13.90 -8.13
N ALA A 20 -10.98 12.79 -7.52
CA ALA A 20 -11.63 12.81 -6.21
C ALA A 20 -10.67 13.11 -5.04
N LEU A 21 -9.37 12.92 -5.25
CA LEU A 21 -8.33 13.20 -4.25
C LEU A 21 -7.80 14.64 -4.32
N ALA A 22 -8.30 15.47 -5.27
CA ALA A 22 -7.94 16.89 -5.33
C ALA A 22 -8.44 17.63 -4.09
N PRO A 23 -7.71 18.68 -3.63
CA PRO A 23 -6.54 19.29 -4.26
C PRO A 23 -5.20 18.63 -3.87
N TYR A 24 -5.21 17.53 -3.16
CA TYR A 24 -4.03 16.90 -2.55
C TYR A 24 -3.25 15.98 -3.49
N ILE A 25 -3.94 15.26 -4.37
CA ILE A 25 -3.37 14.50 -5.48
C ILE A 25 -4.15 14.88 -6.73
N SER A 26 -3.46 15.33 -7.78
CA SER A 26 -4.10 15.67 -9.05
C SER A 26 -4.57 14.44 -9.80
N ALA A 27 -5.56 14.62 -10.67
CA ALA A 27 -6.01 13.56 -11.56
C ALA A 27 -4.88 13.05 -12.47
N GLU A 28 -3.98 13.94 -12.90
CA GLU A 28 -2.80 13.58 -13.71
C GLU A 28 -1.86 12.65 -12.93
N GLN A 29 -1.50 13.03 -11.69
CA GLN A 29 -0.66 12.21 -10.82
C GLN A 29 -1.29 10.83 -10.58
N LEU A 30 -2.58 10.80 -10.23
CA LEU A 30 -3.29 9.55 -9.93
C LEU A 30 -3.37 8.64 -11.17
N LYS A 31 -3.70 9.21 -12.33
CA LYS A 31 -3.79 8.48 -13.61
C LYS A 31 -2.45 7.89 -14.03
N LEU A 32 -1.36 8.63 -13.94
CA LEU A 32 -0.03 8.12 -14.23
C LEU A 32 0.34 6.98 -13.28
N HIS A 33 0.05 7.15 -11.99
CA HIS A 33 0.40 6.17 -10.98
C HIS A 33 -0.40 4.86 -11.12
N HIS A 34 -1.73 4.97 -11.36
CA HIS A 34 -2.60 3.81 -11.53
C HIS A 34 -2.46 3.18 -12.92
N ASP A 35 -2.72 3.94 -14.00
CA ASP A 35 -2.85 3.38 -15.35
C ASP A 35 -1.52 3.05 -16.03
N LYS A 36 -0.39 3.58 -15.51
CA LYS A 36 0.93 3.33 -16.07
C LYS A 36 1.78 2.49 -15.13
N HIS A 37 2.08 3.00 -13.93
CA HIS A 37 2.98 2.30 -13.00
C HIS A 37 2.35 1.01 -12.45
N HIS A 38 1.17 1.08 -11.83
CA HIS A 38 0.51 -0.12 -11.30
C HIS A 38 0.19 -1.12 -12.41
N LYS A 39 -0.37 -0.64 -13.54
CA LYS A 39 -0.65 -1.50 -14.69
C LYS A 39 0.58 -2.24 -15.20
N ALA A 40 1.73 -1.59 -15.27
CA ALA A 40 2.96 -2.23 -15.73
C ALA A 40 3.40 -3.38 -14.82
N TYR A 41 3.20 -3.27 -13.50
CA TYR A 41 3.48 -4.37 -12.57
C TYR A 41 2.51 -5.54 -12.77
N VAL A 42 1.23 -5.27 -13.00
CA VAL A 42 0.22 -6.30 -13.29
C VAL A 42 0.55 -7.04 -14.59
N ASP A 43 0.80 -6.29 -15.67
CA ASP A 43 1.12 -6.86 -16.98
C ASP A 43 2.39 -7.72 -16.90
N LYS A 44 3.44 -7.20 -16.25
CA LYS A 44 4.70 -7.94 -16.08
C LYS A 44 4.54 -9.19 -15.22
N LEU A 45 3.73 -9.13 -14.16
CA LEU A 45 3.43 -10.31 -13.35
C LEU A 45 2.75 -11.38 -14.19
N ASN A 46 1.73 -11.01 -14.96
CA ASN A 46 1.01 -11.93 -15.85
C ASN A 46 1.95 -12.60 -16.87
N ASP A 47 2.88 -11.84 -17.45
CA ASP A 47 3.88 -12.39 -18.37
C ASP A 47 4.77 -13.46 -17.71
N LEU A 48 5.10 -13.23 -16.43
CA LEU A 48 6.02 -14.11 -15.69
C LEU A 48 5.33 -15.37 -15.15
N VAL A 49 4.06 -15.28 -14.73
CA VAL A 49 3.38 -16.39 -14.06
C VAL A 49 2.24 -17.01 -14.86
N GLY A 50 1.79 -16.37 -15.94
CA GLY A 50 0.71 -16.86 -16.80
C GLY A 50 1.03 -18.27 -17.33
N GLY A 51 0.07 -19.20 -17.14
CA GLY A 51 0.24 -20.62 -17.51
C GLY A 51 1.13 -21.44 -16.60
N THR A 52 1.68 -20.87 -15.53
CA THR A 52 2.50 -21.59 -14.54
C THR A 52 1.70 -21.98 -13.29
N ALA A 53 2.29 -22.81 -12.42
CA ALA A 53 1.69 -23.14 -11.12
C ALA A 53 1.54 -21.91 -10.20
N LEU A 54 2.42 -20.90 -10.34
CA LEU A 54 2.31 -19.65 -9.57
C LEU A 54 1.11 -18.81 -10.02
N GLY A 55 0.75 -18.81 -11.29
CA GLY A 55 -0.42 -18.08 -11.78
C GLY A 55 -1.77 -18.63 -11.30
N LYS A 56 -1.78 -19.75 -10.56
CA LYS A 56 -2.97 -20.30 -9.90
C LYS A 56 -3.07 -19.92 -8.41
N LYS A 57 -2.14 -19.14 -7.90
CA LYS A 57 -2.03 -18.75 -6.49
C LYS A 57 -2.50 -17.33 -6.28
N SER A 58 -2.88 -16.99 -5.04
CA SER A 58 -3.15 -15.60 -4.65
C SER A 58 -1.86 -14.76 -4.67
N LEU A 59 -1.99 -13.44 -4.69
CA LEU A 59 -0.83 -12.54 -4.63
C LEU A 59 0.01 -12.77 -3.38
N GLU A 60 -0.63 -12.94 -2.22
CA GLU A 60 0.03 -13.19 -0.94
C GLU A 60 0.80 -14.51 -0.95
N GLU A 61 0.23 -15.56 -1.55
CA GLU A 61 0.91 -16.85 -1.71
C GLU A 61 2.14 -16.72 -2.61
N ILE A 62 2.05 -15.96 -3.73
CA ILE A 62 3.18 -15.71 -4.62
C ILE A 62 4.26 -14.91 -3.88
N ILE A 63 3.88 -13.83 -3.19
CA ILE A 63 4.81 -13.01 -2.40
C ILE A 63 5.57 -13.89 -1.40
N LYS A 64 4.85 -14.66 -0.57
CA LYS A 64 5.45 -15.55 0.44
C LYS A 64 6.36 -16.63 -0.19
N ALA A 65 5.93 -17.22 -1.31
CA ALA A 65 6.69 -18.28 -2.00
C ALA A 65 7.93 -17.79 -2.74
N THR A 66 8.03 -16.47 -3.01
CA THR A 66 9.12 -15.90 -3.82
C THR A 66 10.04 -14.95 -3.06
N ALA A 67 9.63 -14.46 -1.89
CA ALA A 67 10.34 -13.45 -1.10
C ALA A 67 11.83 -13.78 -0.84
N LYS A 68 12.15 -15.04 -0.53
CA LYS A 68 13.51 -15.47 -0.19
C LYS A 68 14.30 -16.01 -1.39
N SER A 69 13.73 -16.01 -2.58
CA SER A 69 14.34 -16.62 -3.78
C SER A 69 14.99 -15.57 -4.67
N LYS A 70 16.32 -15.53 -4.71
CA LYS A 70 17.06 -14.66 -5.65
C LYS A 70 16.65 -14.91 -7.11
N ALA A 71 16.45 -16.19 -7.50
CA ALA A 71 16.05 -16.55 -8.85
C ALA A 71 14.62 -16.10 -9.22
N LYS A 72 13.76 -15.82 -8.23
CA LYS A 72 12.38 -15.35 -8.43
C LYS A 72 12.20 -13.89 -8.04
N LYS A 73 13.28 -13.12 -7.86
CA LYS A 73 13.22 -11.71 -7.42
C LYS A 73 12.30 -10.87 -8.32
N THR A 74 12.34 -11.07 -9.64
CA THR A 74 11.47 -10.35 -10.57
C THR A 74 10.00 -10.69 -10.36
N ILE A 75 9.65 -11.96 -10.09
CA ILE A 75 8.27 -12.34 -9.77
C ILE A 75 7.85 -11.71 -8.46
N PHE A 76 8.69 -11.81 -7.42
CA PHE A 76 8.44 -11.18 -6.13
C PHE A 76 8.16 -9.68 -6.27
N ASN A 77 9.05 -8.94 -6.96
CA ASN A 77 8.91 -7.50 -7.09
C ASN A 77 7.58 -7.11 -7.75
N ASN A 78 7.19 -7.78 -8.85
CA ASN A 78 5.96 -7.42 -9.54
C ASN A 78 4.71 -7.86 -8.77
N ALA A 79 4.72 -9.01 -8.10
CA ALA A 79 3.62 -9.44 -7.25
C ALA A 79 3.46 -8.52 -6.02
N ALA A 80 4.55 -8.17 -5.37
CA ALA A 80 4.54 -7.29 -4.21
C ALA A 80 4.10 -5.86 -4.61
N GLN A 81 4.62 -5.31 -5.72
CA GLN A 81 4.18 -4.00 -6.21
C GLN A 81 2.71 -4.00 -6.61
N HIS A 82 2.21 -5.04 -7.27
CA HIS A 82 0.78 -5.13 -7.56
C HIS A 82 -0.05 -5.14 -6.26
N TRP A 83 0.35 -5.91 -5.26
CA TRP A 83 -0.32 -5.96 -3.97
C TRP A 83 -0.24 -4.61 -3.23
N ASN A 84 0.97 -4.01 -3.15
CA ASN A 84 1.21 -2.74 -2.45
C ASN A 84 0.34 -1.62 -3.02
N HIS A 85 0.27 -1.49 -4.36
CA HIS A 85 -0.56 -0.49 -5.01
C HIS A 85 -2.06 -0.76 -4.81
N SER A 86 -2.50 -2.03 -4.94
CA SER A 86 -3.90 -2.40 -4.69
C SER A 86 -4.35 -2.05 -3.27
N PHE A 87 -3.46 -2.24 -2.29
CA PHE A 87 -3.70 -1.87 -0.91
C PHE A 87 -3.66 -0.36 -0.71
N PHE A 88 -2.71 0.33 -1.34
CA PHE A 88 -2.55 1.80 -1.26
C PHE A 88 -3.79 2.55 -1.74
N TRP A 89 -4.41 2.11 -2.84
CA TRP A 89 -5.64 2.74 -3.33
C TRP A 89 -6.78 2.69 -2.30
N LYS A 90 -6.89 1.60 -1.56
CA LYS A 90 -7.88 1.43 -0.49
C LYS A 90 -7.55 2.23 0.77
N CYS A 91 -6.29 2.58 0.97
CA CYS A 91 -5.87 3.44 2.09
C CYS A 91 -6.34 4.88 1.94
N MET A 92 -6.84 5.29 0.76
CA MET A 92 -7.25 6.67 0.48
C MET A 92 -8.75 6.77 0.25
N THR A 93 -9.33 7.90 0.66
CA THR A 93 -10.74 8.22 0.48
C THR A 93 -10.90 9.61 -0.15
N PRO A 94 -11.96 9.82 -0.98
CA PRO A 94 -12.27 11.12 -1.54
C PRO A 94 -12.38 12.22 -0.48
N THR A 95 -11.76 13.36 -0.74
CA THR A 95 -11.70 14.46 0.22
C THR A 95 -13.07 15.03 0.62
N ARG A 96 -14.07 14.90 -0.29
CA ARG A 96 -15.44 15.37 -0.06
C ARG A 96 -16.29 14.43 0.79
N SER A 97 -15.93 13.15 0.83
CA SER A 97 -16.66 12.10 1.59
C SER A 97 -15.92 11.65 2.83
N ARG A 98 -14.76 12.27 3.12
CA ARG A 98 -13.90 11.88 4.21
C ARG A 98 -14.51 12.18 5.57
N ASP A 99 -14.74 11.14 6.37
CA ASP A 99 -14.76 11.29 7.82
C ASP A 99 -13.32 11.33 8.30
N ALA A 100 -12.89 12.48 8.83
CA ALA A 100 -11.52 12.68 9.30
C ALA A 100 -11.24 12.04 10.65
N SER A 101 -12.28 11.52 11.32
CA SER A 101 -12.15 10.90 12.63
C SER A 101 -11.48 9.53 12.53
N ILE A 102 -10.60 9.27 13.47
CA ILE A 102 -10.04 7.93 13.66
C ILE A 102 -11.04 7.17 14.52
N PRO A 103 -11.53 5.98 14.09
CA PRO A 103 -12.44 5.19 14.92
C PRO A 103 -11.84 4.86 16.29
N ASP A 104 -12.63 5.00 17.35
CA ASP A 104 -12.20 4.94 18.76
C ASP A 104 -11.28 3.75 19.07
N ALA A 105 -11.63 2.55 18.58
CA ALA A 105 -10.83 1.35 18.82
C ALA A 105 -9.41 1.42 18.22
N LEU A 106 -9.27 2.06 17.05
CA LEU A 106 -7.99 2.29 16.40
C LEU A 106 -7.23 3.41 17.11
N GLU A 107 -7.91 4.51 17.45
CA GLU A 107 -7.31 5.64 18.16
C GLU A 107 -6.74 5.22 19.51
N HIS A 108 -7.47 4.44 20.30
CA HIS A 108 -6.96 3.88 21.56
C HIS A 108 -5.68 3.05 21.36
N ARG A 109 -5.60 2.26 20.27
CA ARG A 109 -4.39 1.48 19.95
C ARG A 109 -3.24 2.39 19.55
N ILE A 110 -3.50 3.41 18.76
CA ILE A 110 -2.50 4.41 18.35
C ILE A 110 -1.97 5.15 19.59
N VAL A 111 -2.85 5.65 20.44
CA VAL A 111 -2.43 6.36 21.67
C VAL A 111 -1.67 5.44 22.62
N ARG A 112 -2.09 4.19 22.78
CA ARG A 112 -1.38 3.20 23.60
C ARG A 112 0.06 2.97 23.14
N ASP A 113 0.24 2.85 21.80
CA ASP A 113 1.52 2.36 21.26
C ASP A 113 2.47 3.51 20.87
N PHE A 114 1.92 4.71 20.54
CA PHE A 114 2.71 5.89 20.11
C PHE A 114 2.63 7.08 21.08
N GLY A 115 1.76 7.02 22.10
CA GLY A 115 1.56 8.09 23.08
C GLY A 115 0.50 9.12 22.67
N SER A 116 0.39 9.46 21.40
CA SER A 116 -0.68 10.33 20.86
C SER A 116 -0.87 10.09 19.36
N VAL A 117 -1.98 10.59 18.81
CA VAL A 117 -2.21 10.58 17.35
C VAL A 117 -1.17 11.44 16.63
N ASP A 118 -0.83 12.60 17.19
CA ASP A 118 0.18 13.49 16.58
C ASP A 118 1.56 12.82 16.56
N ALA A 119 1.99 12.18 17.65
CA ALA A 119 3.25 11.45 17.70
C ALA A 119 3.29 10.31 16.67
N PHE A 120 2.20 9.58 16.50
CA PHE A 120 2.06 8.57 15.45
C PHE A 120 2.25 9.17 14.05
N LYS A 121 1.55 10.27 13.75
CA LYS A 121 1.65 10.94 12.44
C LYS A 121 3.07 11.45 12.18
N GLU A 122 3.71 12.04 13.17
CA GLU A 122 5.10 12.49 13.08
C GLU A 122 6.05 11.33 12.81
N GLU A 123 5.89 10.21 13.51
CA GLU A 123 6.72 9.01 13.32
C GLU A 123 6.50 8.40 11.93
N PHE A 124 5.26 8.34 11.44
CA PHE A 124 4.93 7.88 10.09
C PHE A 124 5.61 8.73 9.01
N VAL A 125 5.47 10.06 9.10
CA VAL A 125 6.13 11.00 8.18
C VAL A 125 7.65 10.86 8.25
N LYS A 126 8.21 10.83 9.46
CA LYS A 126 9.66 10.67 9.68
C LYS A 126 10.20 9.38 9.05
N ALA A 127 9.49 8.26 9.20
CA ALA A 127 9.88 6.99 8.62
C ALA A 127 9.84 7.01 7.08
N GLY A 128 8.80 7.60 6.48
CA GLY A 128 8.68 7.71 5.02
C GLY A 128 9.71 8.66 4.42
N VAL A 129 10.04 9.76 5.10
CA VAL A 129 11.13 10.68 4.69
C VAL A 129 12.49 9.99 4.81
N GLY A 130 12.68 9.22 5.89
CA GLY A 130 13.92 8.49 6.15
C GLY A 130 14.16 7.29 5.22
N GLN A 131 13.14 6.82 4.50
CA GLN A 131 13.30 5.77 3.50
C GLN A 131 14.16 6.29 2.34
N PHE A 132 15.41 5.82 2.28
CA PHE A 132 16.35 6.22 1.25
C PHE A 132 15.97 5.62 -0.11
N GLY A 133 15.76 6.48 -1.10
CA GLY A 133 15.33 6.06 -2.44
C GLY A 133 13.86 5.63 -2.50
N SER A 134 13.59 4.62 -3.30
CA SER A 134 12.25 4.07 -3.53
C SER A 134 11.82 3.14 -2.40
N GLY A 135 10.55 3.14 -2.06
CA GLY A 135 10.02 2.26 -1.04
C GLY A 135 8.63 2.63 -0.58
N TRP A 136 8.26 2.12 0.59
CA TRP A 136 6.94 2.27 1.19
C TRP A 136 7.06 2.52 2.68
N VAL A 137 6.13 3.27 3.25
CA VAL A 137 5.96 3.40 4.70
C VAL A 137 4.63 2.78 5.10
N TRP A 138 4.63 2.06 6.21
CA TRP A 138 3.53 1.24 6.68
C TRP A 138 3.20 1.52 8.14
N LEU A 139 1.90 1.49 8.48
CA LEU A 139 1.44 1.13 9.81
C LEU A 139 1.14 -0.38 9.78
N ILE A 140 1.75 -1.13 10.69
CA ILE A 140 1.57 -2.58 10.80
C ILE A 140 1.11 -2.97 12.20
N GLU A 141 0.49 -4.13 12.32
CA GLU A 141 0.41 -4.84 13.58
C GLU A 141 1.54 -5.88 13.64
N ASP A 142 2.35 -5.81 14.67
CA ASP A 142 3.45 -6.74 14.98
C ASP A 142 3.24 -7.34 16.37
N GLY A 143 2.71 -8.55 16.42
CA GLY A 143 2.23 -9.14 17.67
C GLY A 143 1.00 -8.41 18.20
N ASP A 144 1.11 -7.83 19.40
CA ASP A 144 0.04 -7.04 20.03
C ASP A 144 0.29 -5.53 19.98
N LYS A 145 1.25 -5.07 19.19
CA LYS A 145 1.60 -3.65 19.08
C LYS A 145 1.43 -3.15 17.65
N LEU A 146 1.05 -1.89 17.55
CA LEU A 146 1.19 -1.13 16.31
C LEU A 146 2.63 -0.64 16.19
N ALA A 147 3.16 -0.66 14.97
CA ALA A 147 4.50 -0.16 14.67
C ALA A 147 4.55 0.48 13.29
N ILE A 148 5.48 1.42 13.12
CA ILE A 148 5.82 1.97 11.81
C ILE A 148 6.96 1.15 11.21
N LEU A 149 6.82 0.80 9.95
CA LEU A 149 7.83 0.08 9.17
C LEU A 149 8.09 0.84 7.86
N ALA A 150 9.34 1.07 7.52
CA ALA A 150 9.74 1.47 6.18
C ALA A 150 10.33 0.27 5.43
N THR A 151 9.96 0.08 4.17
CA THR A 151 10.48 -1.00 3.33
C THR A 151 11.07 -0.45 2.04
N HIS A 152 12.11 -1.12 1.54
CA HIS A 152 12.83 -0.70 0.34
C HIS A 152 12.19 -1.30 -0.92
N ASP A 153 12.19 -0.55 -2.02
CA ASP A 153 11.70 -0.98 -3.33
C ASP A 153 10.29 -1.60 -3.27
N ALA A 154 10.19 -2.91 -3.53
CA ALA A 154 8.95 -3.68 -3.55
C ALA A 154 8.70 -4.45 -2.24
N ASP A 155 9.60 -4.36 -1.26
CA ASP A 155 9.49 -5.14 -0.03
C ASP A 155 8.15 -4.87 0.67
N ASN A 156 7.61 -5.94 1.26
CA ASN A 156 6.22 -5.99 1.68
C ASN A 156 6.10 -6.67 3.07
N PRO A 157 5.34 -6.10 4.02
CA PRO A 157 5.13 -6.72 5.34
C PRO A 157 4.52 -8.12 5.29
N VAL A 158 3.68 -8.43 4.28
CA VAL A 158 3.07 -9.75 4.09
C VAL A 158 4.13 -10.84 3.90
N ALA A 159 5.25 -10.51 3.23
CA ALA A 159 6.38 -11.42 3.07
C ALA A 159 7.05 -11.79 4.40
N GLN A 160 6.86 -10.95 5.43
CA GLN A 160 7.40 -11.11 6.78
C GLN A 160 6.36 -11.67 7.76
N GLY A 161 5.14 -11.98 7.29
CA GLY A 161 4.05 -12.46 8.14
C GLY A 161 3.45 -11.39 9.05
N LYS A 162 3.68 -10.10 8.76
CA LYS A 162 3.11 -8.95 9.49
C LYS A 162 1.80 -8.51 8.84
N LEU A 163 0.91 -7.93 9.63
CA LEU A 163 -0.36 -7.41 9.16
C LEU A 163 -0.24 -5.94 8.81
N PRO A 164 -0.29 -5.54 7.53
CA PRO A 164 -0.35 -4.14 7.14
C PRO A 164 -1.75 -3.56 7.41
N LEU A 165 -1.79 -2.36 7.99
CA LEU A 165 -3.03 -1.63 8.28
C LEU A 165 -3.18 -0.39 7.39
N LEU A 166 -2.06 0.29 7.10
CA LEU A 166 -1.98 1.49 6.28
C LEU A 166 -0.66 1.46 5.51
N THR A 167 -0.65 2.01 4.31
CA THR A 167 0.59 2.27 3.56
C THR A 167 0.56 3.58 2.82
N CYS A 168 1.76 4.15 2.60
CA CYS A 168 1.99 5.22 1.64
C CYS A 168 3.18 4.87 0.75
N ASP A 169 3.01 5.06 -0.54
CA ASP A 169 4.06 4.90 -1.55
C ASP A 169 5.01 6.11 -1.48
N VAL A 170 6.30 5.86 -1.29
CA VAL A 170 7.34 6.90 -1.29
C VAL A 170 8.30 6.79 -2.48
N TRP A 171 7.95 5.99 -3.49
CA TRP A 171 8.55 6.10 -4.81
C TRP A 171 8.26 7.49 -5.39
N GLU A 172 9.20 8.10 -6.09
CA GLU A 172 9.00 9.43 -6.68
C GLU A 172 7.81 9.48 -7.65
N HIS A 173 7.54 8.40 -8.37
CA HIS A 173 6.38 8.31 -9.26
C HIS A 173 5.03 8.50 -8.55
N ALA A 174 4.96 8.31 -7.23
CA ALA A 174 3.74 8.47 -6.46
C ALA A 174 3.35 9.94 -6.21
N TYR A 175 4.30 10.88 -6.29
CA TYR A 175 4.06 12.25 -5.87
C TYR A 175 4.77 13.33 -6.71
N TYR A 176 5.67 12.97 -7.62
CA TYR A 176 6.59 13.94 -8.24
C TYR A 176 5.88 14.98 -9.13
N VAL A 177 4.75 14.62 -9.77
CA VAL A 177 3.97 15.56 -10.59
C VAL A 177 3.49 16.75 -9.75
N ASP A 178 2.97 16.48 -8.55
CA ASP A 178 2.36 17.50 -7.70
C ASP A 178 3.35 18.12 -6.68
N TYR A 179 4.28 17.33 -6.18
CA TYR A 179 5.15 17.72 -5.07
C TYR A 179 6.62 17.83 -5.43
N GLN A 180 7.07 17.38 -6.61
CA GLN A 180 8.48 17.30 -7.00
C GLN A 180 9.32 16.62 -5.89
N ASN A 181 10.37 17.24 -5.44
CA ASN A 181 11.25 16.71 -4.39
C ASN A 181 10.71 16.86 -2.94
N ARG A 182 9.49 17.38 -2.77
CA ARG A 182 8.91 17.68 -1.46
C ARG A 182 8.19 16.46 -0.85
N ARG A 183 8.91 15.33 -0.74
CA ARG A 183 8.37 14.10 -0.10
C ARG A 183 7.80 14.35 1.30
N PRO A 184 8.40 15.21 2.17
CA PRO A 184 7.82 15.51 3.48
C PRO A 184 6.43 16.13 3.38
N ASP A 185 6.19 17.05 2.44
CA ASP A 185 4.89 17.69 2.24
C ASP A 185 3.85 16.70 1.74
N PHE A 186 4.24 15.82 0.80
CA PHE A 186 3.36 14.75 0.32
C PHE A 186 2.93 13.82 1.45
N LEU A 187 3.87 13.32 2.26
CA LEU A 187 3.59 12.43 3.37
C LEU A 187 2.70 13.09 4.43
N LYS A 188 2.99 14.35 4.75
CA LYS A 188 2.15 15.12 5.68
C LYS A 188 0.74 15.30 5.12
N THR A 189 0.61 15.64 3.86
CA THR A 189 -0.69 15.78 3.18
C THR A 189 -1.44 14.45 3.17
N PHE A 190 -0.76 13.35 2.87
CA PHE A 190 -1.37 12.02 2.87
C PHE A 190 -1.96 11.67 4.22
N ILE A 191 -1.16 11.75 5.31
CA ILE A 191 -1.61 11.32 6.63
C ILE A 191 -2.68 12.23 7.24
N ASP A 192 -2.68 13.53 6.88
CA ASP A 192 -3.63 14.49 7.41
C ASP A 192 -4.95 14.54 6.62
N HIS A 193 -4.90 14.23 5.30
CA HIS A 193 -6.02 14.56 4.40
C HIS A 193 -6.54 13.44 3.53
N LEU A 194 -5.82 12.34 3.36
CA LEU A 194 -6.21 11.32 2.37
C LEU A 194 -6.55 9.96 2.98
N VAL A 195 -6.10 9.66 4.20
CA VAL A 195 -6.28 8.35 4.80
C VAL A 195 -7.74 8.02 5.04
N ASP A 196 -8.16 6.83 4.60
CA ASP A 196 -9.41 6.17 4.99
C ASP A 196 -9.21 5.44 6.32
N TRP A 197 -9.51 6.13 7.42
CA TRP A 197 -9.36 5.57 8.76
C TRP A 197 -10.33 4.43 9.03
N SER A 198 -11.47 4.37 8.34
CA SER A 198 -12.42 3.26 8.44
C SER A 198 -11.83 1.99 7.85
N PHE A 199 -11.15 2.10 6.69
CA PHE A 199 -10.42 0.97 6.10
C PHE A 199 -9.28 0.50 7.01
N VAL A 200 -8.50 1.42 7.58
CA VAL A 200 -7.42 1.08 8.52
C VAL A 200 -7.95 0.34 9.75
N ALA A 201 -9.08 0.80 10.31
CA ALA A 201 -9.74 0.15 11.45
C ALA A 201 -10.30 -1.24 11.09
N ALA A 202 -10.85 -1.39 9.88
CA ALA A 202 -11.35 -2.69 9.40
C ALA A 202 -10.22 -3.72 9.30
N ASN A 203 -9.06 -3.35 8.76
CA ASN A 203 -7.88 -4.23 8.68
C ASN A 203 -7.44 -4.72 10.08
N LEU A 204 -7.54 -3.86 11.10
CA LEU A 204 -7.23 -4.22 12.48
C LEU A 204 -8.26 -5.18 13.09
N ALA A 205 -9.55 -5.07 12.69
CA ALA A 205 -10.64 -5.89 13.21
C ALA A 205 -10.71 -7.28 12.55
N GLU A 206 -10.39 -7.41 11.26
CA GLU A 206 -10.45 -8.69 10.53
C GLU A 206 -9.59 -9.77 11.18
N LYS A 207 -8.39 -9.45 11.66
CA LYS A 207 -7.54 -10.41 12.37
C LYS A 207 -8.15 -10.94 13.66
N LYS A 208 -8.98 -10.14 14.35
CA LYS A 208 -9.63 -10.60 15.58
C LYS A 208 -10.68 -11.66 15.32
N SER A 209 -11.33 -11.65 14.15
CA SER A 209 -12.30 -12.68 13.75
C SER A 209 -11.64 -14.01 13.40
N ASP A 210 -10.46 -13.97 12.75
CA ASP A 210 -9.71 -15.18 12.37
C ASP A 210 -9.05 -15.88 13.57
N LEU A 211 -8.78 -15.15 14.66
CA LEU A 211 -8.25 -15.71 15.91
C LEU A 211 -9.33 -16.21 16.87
N ALA A 212 -10.61 -15.89 16.62
CA ALA A 212 -11.74 -16.29 17.44
C ALA A 212 -12.57 -17.46 16.84
N ALA A 213 -12.17 -17.93 15.64
CA ALA A 213 -12.75 -19.06 14.94
C ALA A 213 -11.86 -20.31 15.06
#